data_0ecd5f3be0205a194f87ccd956d09859
#
_entry.id   0ecd5f3be0205a194f87ccd956d09859
#
_cell.length_a   1.000
_cell.length_b   1.000
_cell.length_c   1.000
_cell.angle_alpha   90.00
_cell.angle_beta   90.00
_cell.angle_gamma   90.00
#
_symmetry.space_group_name_H-M   'P 1'
#
loop_
_entity.id
_entity.type
_entity.pdbx_description
1 polymer ?
#
loop_
_entity_poly.entity_id
_entity_poly.type
_entity_poly.pdbx_seq_one_letter_code
_entity_poly.pdbx_strand_id
1 'polypeptide(L)'
;MRLLNAKTFQLEQFYDNDIPSYAILSHTWIKNEVTFQEFPTLSRDDPRLEKTVGCCKQALQDDLTYVWVDTFCIDKASSAELSEAINSMYKWYGDSTICYAYLSDVLPVSDDAAFGESRWFKRGWTLQELLAPGCIKFFDSAWRSIGQKYAGKKLSKGFGPPALRDRSGPNDDISQQLSRITSISVSTLRHEVDIDRVCVAEKMSWAAERETTRAEDMAYSLLGIFGINMPLLYGEGGERAFIRLQEQIISQTYDHTIFSWGFGSGPTHGGIFATSPLNFAGGGVIERARFGSKSHYTVTNLGVQIRIPVMTVQNGVRYAFFDATRREKTEEVMSIPLYPEADSAGVEEDILRVCLDLPTEVAERLKKGHCVSIGI
;
A
#
# COMPACT_ATOMS: atom_id res chain seq x y z
N MET A 1 -11.03 -18.82 7.40
CA MET A 1 -11.76 -17.60 6.99
C MET A 1 -13.25 -17.75 7.27
N ARG A 2 -13.93 -16.73 7.84
CA ARG A 2 -15.42 -16.72 7.96
C ARG A 2 -16.01 -15.88 6.85
N LEU A 3 -17.15 -16.34 6.32
CA LEU A 3 -17.93 -15.63 5.32
C LEU A 3 -19.39 -15.54 5.78
N LEU A 4 -20.07 -14.46 5.42
CA LEU A 4 -21.49 -14.30 5.61
C LEU A 4 -22.21 -14.88 4.39
N ASN A 5 -23.12 -15.82 4.62
CA ASN A 5 -24.03 -16.30 3.59
C ASN A 5 -25.12 -15.23 3.32
N ALA A 6 -25.13 -14.66 2.15
CA ALA A 6 -26.02 -13.54 1.78
C ALA A 6 -27.51 -13.94 1.75
N LYS A 7 -27.83 -15.24 1.59
CA LYS A 7 -29.20 -15.77 1.59
C LYS A 7 -29.71 -15.98 3.00
N THR A 8 -28.95 -16.74 3.80
CA THR A 8 -29.36 -17.13 5.16
C THR A 8 -29.01 -16.09 6.21
N PHE A 9 -28.10 -15.16 5.89
CA PHE A 9 -27.56 -14.14 6.79
C PHE A 9 -26.87 -14.74 8.01
N GLN A 10 -26.19 -15.89 7.83
CA GLN A 10 -25.42 -16.59 8.86
C GLN A 10 -23.94 -16.64 8.50
N LEU A 11 -23.08 -16.58 9.52
CA LEU A 11 -21.63 -16.76 9.36
C LEU A 11 -21.30 -18.25 9.22
N GLU A 12 -20.51 -18.56 8.22
CA GLU A 12 -20.00 -19.91 7.94
C GLU A 12 -18.47 -19.90 7.91
N GLN A 13 -17.83 -20.96 8.44
CA GLN A 13 -16.37 -21.08 8.52
C GLN A 13 -15.86 -21.93 7.36
N PHE A 14 -14.81 -21.44 6.68
CA PHE A 14 -14.15 -22.14 5.58
C PHE A 14 -12.63 -22.21 5.82
N TYR A 15 -12.00 -23.28 5.31
CA TYR A 15 -10.57 -23.50 5.45
C TYR A 15 -9.93 -23.75 4.09
N ASP A 16 -8.75 -23.19 3.88
CA ASP A 16 -7.87 -23.40 2.73
C ASP A 16 -8.60 -23.44 1.37
N ASN A 17 -8.60 -24.61 0.72
CA ASN A 17 -9.15 -24.79 -0.62
C ASN A 17 -10.68 -24.87 -0.69
N ASP A 18 -11.36 -24.93 0.46
CA ASP A 18 -12.82 -25.04 0.52
C ASP A 18 -13.50 -23.68 0.53
N ILE A 19 -12.73 -22.57 0.46
CA ILE A 19 -13.27 -21.22 0.40
C ILE A 19 -14.02 -21.02 -0.92
N PRO A 20 -15.36 -20.78 -0.87
CA PRO A 20 -16.15 -20.55 -2.08
C PRO A 20 -15.84 -19.19 -2.73
N SER A 21 -16.35 -18.97 -3.93
CA SER A 21 -16.36 -17.64 -4.54
C SER A 21 -17.15 -16.65 -3.66
N TYR A 22 -16.58 -15.49 -3.36
CA TYR A 22 -17.17 -14.49 -2.49
C TYR A 22 -16.94 -13.07 -2.98
N ALA A 23 -17.87 -12.19 -2.59
CA ALA A 23 -17.64 -10.74 -2.64
C ALA A 23 -16.98 -10.26 -1.36
N ILE A 24 -16.24 -9.16 -1.44
CA ILE A 24 -15.61 -8.53 -0.27
C ILE A 24 -16.07 -7.07 -0.16
N LEU A 25 -16.45 -6.65 1.05
CA LEU A 25 -16.86 -5.27 1.31
C LEU A 25 -15.66 -4.44 1.72
N SER A 26 -15.42 -3.34 0.99
CA SER A 26 -14.48 -2.29 1.35
C SER A 26 -15.25 -1.06 1.78
N HIS A 27 -15.02 -0.59 3.01
CA HIS A 27 -15.74 0.56 3.55
C HIS A 27 -14.95 1.30 4.63
N THR A 28 -15.29 2.54 4.88
CA THR A 28 -14.80 3.24 6.06
C THR A 28 -15.68 2.94 7.27
N TRP A 29 -15.05 2.70 8.42
CA TRP A 29 -15.79 2.44 9.65
C TRP A 29 -16.53 3.69 10.13
N ILE A 30 -17.72 3.47 10.63
CA ILE A 30 -18.53 4.46 11.33
C ILE A 30 -18.50 4.19 12.84
N LYS A 31 -19.00 5.13 13.61
CA LYS A 31 -19.21 4.93 15.05
C LYS A 31 -20.24 3.81 15.25
N ASN A 32 -19.96 2.86 16.13
CA ASN A 32 -20.83 1.71 16.47
C ASN A 32 -20.95 0.65 15.37
N GLU A 33 -19.82 0.28 14.73
CA GLU A 33 -19.79 -0.90 13.87
C GLU A 33 -20.18 -2.17 14.63
N VAL A 34 -20.88 -3.07 13.94
CA VAL A 34 -21.26 -4.36 14.49
C VAL A 34 -20.03 -5.27 14.61
N THR A 35 -19.79 -5.79 15.79
CA THR A 35 -18.69 -6.71 16.06
C THR A 35 -19.06 -8.19 15.82
N PHE A 36 -18.04 -9.05 15.77
CA PHE A 36 -18.25 -10.50 15.67
C PHE A 36 -19.16 -11.04 16.79
N GLN A 37 -18.99 -10.57 18.02
CA GLN A 37 -19.76 -11.00 19.18
C GLN A 37 -21.23 -10.53 19.12
N GLU A 38 -21.47 -9.34 18.58
CA GLU A 38 -22.82 -8.76 18.48
C GLU A 38 -23.61 -9.35 17.32
N PHE A 39 -22.96 -9.62 16.19
CA PHE A 39 -23.62 -10.02 14.96
C PHE A 39 -24.65 -11.14 15.11
N PRO A 40 -24.37 -12.26 15.84
CA PRO A 40 -25.34 -13.35 15.99
C PRO A 40 -26.60 -12.99 16.77
N THR A 41 -26.57 -11.88 17.52
CA THR A 41 -27.71 -11.42 18.36
C THR A 41 -28.61 -10.44 17.67
N LEU A 42 -28.22 -9.94 16.47
CA LEU A 42 -28.93 -8.90 15.78
C LEU A 42 -29.88 -9.43 14.72
N SER A 43 -31.02 -8.73 14.57
CA SER A 43 -31.89 -8.91 13.41
C SER A 43 -31.24 -8.34 12.16
N ARG A 44 -31.54 -8.94 11.01
CA ARG A 44 -31.13 -8.42 9.69
C ARG A 44 -31.61 -6.97 9.45
N ASP A 45 -32.69 -6.56 10.12
CA ASP A 45 -33.28 -5.22 10.00
C ASP A 45 -32.62 -4.18 10.95
N ASP A 46 -31.59 -4.55 11.72
CA ASP A 46 -30.84 -3.61 12.55
C ASP A 46 -30.21 -2.53 11.67
N PRO A 47 -30.43 -1.24 11.94
CA PRO A 47 -29.91 -0.14 11.12
C PRO A 47 -28.38 -0.15 10.94
N ARG A 48 -27.63 -0.69 11.91
CA ARG A 48 -26.17 -0.82 11.82
C ARG A 48 -25.73 -1.79 10.73
N LEU A 49 -26.62 -2.68 10.28
CA LEU A 49 -26.37 -3.67 9.23
C LEU A 49 -26.79 -3.21 7.83
N GLU A 50 -27.31 -1.99 7.67
CA GLU A 50 -27.84 -1.47 6.39
C GLU A 50 -26.83 -1.65 5.24
N LYS A 51 -25.55 -1.26 5.45
CA LYS A 51 -24.50 -1.43 4.45
C LYS A 51 -24.20 -2.90 4.14
N THR A 52 -24.26 -3.76 5.17
CA THR A 52 -24.08 -5.22 5.00
C THR A 52 -25.23 -5.83 4.20
N VAL A 53 -26.45 -5.43 4.49
CA VAL A 53 -27.64 -5.87 3.74
C VAL A 53 -27.56 -5.43 2.28
N GLY A 54 -27.11 -4.19 2.03
CA GLY A 54 -26.84 -3.71 0.67
C GLY A 54 -25.78 -4.53 -0.04
N CYS A 55 -24.68 -4.85 0.63
CA CYS A 55 -23.61 -5.73 0.13
C CYS A 55 -24.15 -7.12 -0.22
N CYS A 56 -24.95 -7.73 0.65
CA CYS A 56 -25.56 -9.03 0.37
C CYS A 56 -26.50 -8.99 -0.83
N LYS A 57 -27.33 -7.92 -0.95
CA LYS A 57 -28.21 -7.75 -2.12
C LYS A 57 -27.41 -7.64 -3.41
N GLN A 58 -26.34 -6.85 -3.40
CA GLN A 58 -25.47 -6.70 -4.58
C GLN A 58 -24.76 -8.01 -4.93
N ALA A 59 -24.26 -8.75 -3.93
CA ALA A 59 -23.63 -10.04 -4.14
C ALA A 59 -24.58 -11.05 -4.81
N LEU A 60 -25.82 -11.13 -4.33
CA LEU A 60 -26.85 -11.99 -4.94
C LEU A 60 -27.20 -11.58 -6.36
N GLN A 61 -27.18 -10.27 -6.71
CA GLN A 61 -27.35 -9.79 -8.08
C GLN A 61 -26.17 -10.18 -8.98
N ASP A 62 -24.96 -10.28 -8.42
CA ASP A 62 -23.75 -10.71 -9.12
C ASP A 62 -23.53 -12.25 -9.02
N ASP A 63 -24.57 -13.04 -8.67
CA ASP A 63 -24.57 -14.51 -8.56
C ASP A 63 -23.59 -15.05 -7.51
N LEU A 64 -23.30 -14.27 -6.47
CA LEU A 64 -22.45 -14.66 -5.34
C LEU A 64 -23.28 -14.92 -4.09
N THR A 65 -23.03 -16.06 -3.44
CA THR A 65 -23.74 -16.46 -2.21
C THR A 65 -23.04 -15.96 -0.96
N TYR A 66 -21.74 -15.67 -1.02
CA TYR A 66 -20.95 -15.35 0.15
C TYR A 66 -20.35 -13.95 0.05
N VAL A 67 -20.31 -13.27 1.20
CA VAL A 67 -19.66 -11.96 1.35
C VAL A 67 -18.72 -11.98 2.57
N TRP A 68 -17.63 -11.25 2.47
CA TRP A 68 -16.73 -11.00 3.59
C TRP A 68 -16.82 -9.55 4.03
N VAL A 69 -16.93 -9.33 5.34
CA VAL A 69 -16.99 -8.01 5.97
C VAL A 69 -16.07 -8.01 7.19
N ASP A 70 -15.10 -7.12 7.21
CA ASP A 70 -14.01 -7.10 8.21
C ASP A 70 -14.49 -6.84 9.64
N THR A 71 -15.66 -6.22 9.82
CA THR A 71 -16.17 -5.83 11.13
C THR A 71 -16.59 -7.02 11.99
N PHE A 72 -17.21 -8.04 11.39
CA PHE A 72 -17.74 -9.21 12.10
C PHE A 72 -17.33 -10.57 11.51
N CYS A 73 -16.67 -10.61 10.36
CA CYS A 73 -16.03 -11.85 9.89
C CYS A 73 -14.70 -12.13 10.62
N ILE A 74 -14.17 -11.18 11.38
CA ILE A 74 -12.97 -11.31 12.21
C ILE A 74 -13.35 -11.15 13.69
N ASP A 75 -12.95 -12.12 14.53
CA ASP A 75 -12.99 -11.93 15.99
C ASP A 75 -11.80 -11.06 16.43
N LYS A 76 -12.04 -9.75 16.56
CA LYS A 76 -11.02 -8.79 16.98
C LYS A 76 -10.65 -8.86 18.45
N ALA A 77 -11.39 -9.64 19.26
CA ALA A 77 -11.03 -9.92 20.64
C ALA A 77 -9.95 -11.02 20.75
N SER A 78 -9.81 -11.83 19.70
CA SER A 78 -8.73 -12.83 19.57
C SER A 78 -7.51 -12.19 18.90
N SER A 79 -6.43 -11.97 19.64
CA SER A 79 -5.18 -11.40 19.09
C SER A 79 -4.56 -12.29 18.02
N ALA A 80 -4.70 -13.61 18.15
CA ALA A 80 -4.20 -14.57 17.17
C ALA A 80 -4.97 -14.44 15.85
N GLU A 81 -6.30 -14.41 15.91
CA GLU A 81 -7.13 -14.26 14.71
C GLU A 81 -6.96 -12.91 14.06
N LEU A 82 -6.88 -11.83 14.84
CA LEU A 82 -6.62 -10.50 14.33
C LEU A 82 -5.27 -10.43 13.59
N SER A 83 -4.23 -11.07 14.16
CA SER A 83 -2.91 -11.14 13.54
C SER A 83 -2.93 -11.91 12.22
N GLU A 84 -3.61 -13.07 12.19
CA GLU A 84 -3.81 -13.84 10.96
C GLU A 84 -4.56 -13.03 9.91
N ALA A 85 -5.66 -12.38 10.30
CA ALA A 85 -6.49 -11.58 9.41
C ALA A 85 -5.70 -10.44 8.77
N ILE A 86 -4.96 -9.66 9.56
CA ILE A 86 -4.17 -8.53 9.06
C ILE A 86 -3.08 -8.99 8.09
N ASN A 87 -2.34 -10.05 8.41
CA ASN A 87 -1.32 -10.60 7.51
C ASN A 87 -1.90 -11.25 6.24
N SER A 88 -3.17 -11.69 6.28
CA SER A 88 -3.85 -12.32 5.14
C SER A 88 -4.73 -11.38 4.33
N MET A 89 -4.99 -10.17 4.82
CA MET A 89 -6.02 -9.26 4.29
C MET A 89 -5.81 -8.94 2.81
N TYR A 90 -4.58 -8.61 2.40
CA TYR A 90 -4.25 -8.35 1.00
C TYR A 90 -4.59 -9.55 0.10
N LYS A 91 -4.25 -10.75 0.57
CA LYS A 91 -4.58 -12.00 -0.14
C LYS A 91 -6.09 -12.20 -0.23
N TRP A 92 -6.84 -11.98 0.86
CA TRP A 92 -8.30 -12.14 0.84
C TRP A 92 -9.00 -11.16 -0.10
N TYR A 93 -8.51 -9.89 -0.16
CA TYR A 93 -8.98 -8.94 -1.18
C TYR A 93 -8.60 -9.38 -2.59
N GLY A 94 -7.40 -9.91 -2.80
CA GLY A 94 -6.93 -10.41 -4.10
C GLY A 94 -7.65 -11.65 -4.60
N ASP A 95 -8.02 -12.56 -3.68
CA ASP A 95 -8.74 -13.82 -3.99
C ASP A 95 -10.25 -13.61 -4.15
N SER A 96 -10.79 -12.46 -3.71
CA SER A 96 -12.21 -12.16 -3.87
C SER A 96 -12.61 -12.13 -5.35
N THR A 97 -13.81 -12.60 -5.64
CA THR A 97 -14.37 -12.50 -7.00
C THR A 97 -14.60 -11.05 -7.40
N ILE A 98 -15.04 -10.24 -6.43
CA ILE A 98 -15.30 -8.82 -6.60
C ILE A 98 -15.22 -8.10 -5.25
N CYS A 99 -14.71 -6.88 -5.27
CA CYS A 99 -14.75 -5.95 -4.14
C CYS A 99 -15.83 -4.90 -4.37
N TYR A 100 -16.66 -4.67 -3.36
CA TYR A 100 -17.62 -3.56 -3.33
C TYR A 100 -17.08 -2.46 -2.42
N ALA A 101 -16.66 -1.35 -3.02
CA ALA A 101 -16.24 -0.16 -2.30
C ALA A 101 -17.47 0.71 -2.02
N TYR A 102 -17.92 0.71 -0.76
CA TYR A 102 -19.07 1.51 -0.30
C TYR A 102 -18.62 2.82 0.35
N LEU A 103 -18.97 3.93 -0.28
CA LEU A 103 -18.61 5.27 0.14
C LEU A 103 -19.79 5.93 0.84
N SER A 104 -19.86 5.78 2.16
CA SER A 104 -20.96 6.29 2.98
C SER A 104 -21.09 7.82 3.01
N ASP A 105 -20.06 8.53 2.61
CA ASP A 105 -19.96 9.99 2.56
C ASP A 105 -20.16 10.58 1.15
N VAL A 106 -20.40 9.74 0.14
CA VAL A 106 -20.77 10.16 -1.21
C VAL A 106 -22.27 10.03 -1.37
N LEU A 107 -22.96 11.16 -1.49
CA LEU A 107 -24.42 11.18 -1.62
C LEU A 107 -24.88 10.89 -3.06
N PRO A 108 -26.12 10.44 -3.23
CA PRO A 108 -26.66 10.04 -4.53
C PRO A 108 -26.67 11.09 -5.65
N VAL A 109 -26.48 12.34 -5.35
CA VAL A 109 -26.49 13.47 -6.32
C VAL A 109 -25.14 14.18 -6.33
N SER A 110 -24.12 13.55 -5.74
CA SER A 110 -22.78 14.12 -5.67
C SER A 110 -22.10 14.14 -7.06
N ASP A 111 -21.27 15.14 -7.27
CA ASP A 111 -20.42 15.28 -8.44
C ASP A 111 -19.12 14.46 -8.32
N ASP A 112 -18.31 14.49 -9.37
CA ASP A 112 -17.01 13.81 -9.41
C ASP A 112 -16.04 14.32 -8.35
N ALA A 113 -16.17 15.57 -7.89
CA ALA A 113 -15.31 16.14 -6.85
C ALA A 113 -15.60 15.48 -5.50
N ALA A 114 -16.87 15.32 -5.13
CA ALA A 114 -17.26 14.64 -3.89
C ALA A 114 -16.77 13.18 -3.83
N PHE A 115 -16.76 12.48 -4.97
CA PHE A 115 -16.17 11.15 -5.05
C PHE A 115 -14.69 11.17 -4.70
N GLY A 116 -13.91 12.10 -5.29
CA GLY A 116 -12.46 12.21 -5.05
C GLY A 116 -12.09 12.60 -3.61
N GLU A 117 -12.99 13.33 -2.93
CA GLU A 117 -12.78 13.80 -1.55
C GLU A 117 -13.24 12.80 -0.50
N SER A 118 -13.84 11.67 -0.88
CA SER A 118 -14.31 10.65 0.05
C SER A 118 -13.20 10.22 1.01
N ARG A 119 -13.56 10.08 2.29
CA ARG A 119 -12.67 9.56 3.35
C ARG A 119 -12.10 8.19 3.01
N TRP A 120 -12.75 7.45 2.12
CA TRP A 120 -12.27 6.16 1.65
C TRP A 120 -10.87 6.27 1.03
N PHE A 121 -10.59 7.32 0.24
CA PHE A 121 -9.28 7.54 -0.36
C PHE A 121 -8.21 7.99 0.65
N LYS A 122 -8.62 8.51 1.80
CA LYS A 122 -7.70 8.99 2.86
C LYS A 122 -7.40 7.93 3.92
N ARG A 123 -8.11 6.82 3.93
CA ARG A 123 -7.90 5.76 4.92
C ARG A 123 -6.73 4.84 4.52
N GLY A 124 -5.84 4.49 5.48
CA GLY A 124 -4.67 3.64 5.23
C GLY A 124 -5.04 2.27 4.68
N TRP A 125 -5.97 1.57 5.33
CA TRP A 125 -6.37 0.21 4.97
C TRP A 125 -6.96 0.09 3.56
N THR A 126 -7.69 1.10 3.08
CA THR A 126 -8.33 1.06 1.76
C THR A 126 -7.34 1.07 0.61
N LEU A 127 -6.05 1.39 0.85
CA LEU A 127 -5.03 1.29 -0.19
C LEU A 127 -4.84 -0.16 -0.67
N GLN A 128 -4.70 -1.11 0.23
CA GLN A 128 -4.64 -2.52 -0.16
C GLN A 128 -5.96 -3.04 -0.73
N GLU A 129 -7.10 -2.51 -0.23
CA GLU A 129 -8.43 -2.82 -0.73
C GLU A 129 -8.66 -2.30 -2.16
N LEU A 130 -7.95 -1.23 -2.56
CA LEU A 130 -7.91 -0.72 -3.93
C LEU A 130 -7.00 -1.55 -4.85
N LEU A 131 -5.82 -1.95 -4.34
CA LEU A 131 -4.77 -2.55 -5.15
C LEU A 131 -4.93 -4.05 -5.35
N ALA A 132 -5.37 -4.79 -4.31
CA ALA A 132 -5.39 -6.24 -4.34
C ALA A 132 -6.48 -6.84 -5.26
N PRO A 133 -7.75 -6.35 -5.26
CA PRO A 133 -8.81 -6.98 -6.04
C PRO A 133 -8.62 -6.85 -7.54
N GLY A 134 -8.94 -7.91 -8.27
CA GLY A 134 -9.00 -7.88 -9.73
C GLY A 134 -10.18 -7.06 -10.28
N CYS A 135 -11.26 -6.95 -9.51
CA CYS A 135 -12.44 -6.16 -9.85
C CYS A 135 -12.95 -5.40 -8.63
N ILE A 136 -13.20 -4.10 -8.78
CA ILE A 136 -13.82 -3.26 -7.75
C ILE A 136 -14.99 -2.51 -8.38
N LYS A 137 -16.16 -2.58 -7.75
CA LYS A 137 -17.30 -1.70 -8.04
C LYS A 137 -17.44 -0.68 -6.92
N PHE A 138 -17.55 0.59 -7.27
CA PHE A 138 -17.74 1.69 -6.33
C PHE A 138 -19.20 2.06 -6.23
N PHE A 139 -19.67 2.25 -5.00
CA PHE A 139 -21.05 2.58 -4.70
C PHE A 139 -21.14 3.81 -3.79
N ASP A 140 -22.17 4.63 -4.02
CA ASP A 140 -22.54 5.75 -3.14
C ASP A 140 -23.26 5.25 -1.87
N SER A 141 -23.66 6.19 -1.00
CA SER A 141 -24.36 5.89 0.26
C SER A 141 -25.72 5.22 0.09
N ALA A 142 -26.31 5.24 -1.10
CA ALA A 142 -27.57 4.56 -1.44
C ALA A 142 -27.36 3.30 -2.30
N TRP A 143 -26.14 2.75 -2.36
CA TRP A 143 -25.78 1.59 -3.18
C TRP A 143 -26.02 1.79 -4.68
N ARG A 144 -25.94 3.02 -5.19
CA ARG A 144 -25.95 3.29 -6.63
C ARG A 144 -24.50 3.20 -7.16
N SER A 145 -24.33 2.56 -8.29
CA SER A 145 -23.03 2.41 -8.93
C SER A 145 -22.45 3.77 -9.36
N ILE A 146 -21.22 4.05 -8.96
CA ILE A 146 -20.43 5.19 -9.40
C ILE A 146 -19.57 4.80 -10.60
N GLY A 147 -19.01 3.59 -10.59
CA GLY A 147 -18.13 3.07 -11.62
C GLY A 147 -17.31 1.89 -11.11
N GLN A 148 -16.36 1.44 -11.91
CA GLN A 148 -15.61 0.22 -11.59
C GLN A 148 -14.19 0.23 -12.14
N LYS A 149 -13.35 -0.61 -11.55
CA LYS A 149 -11.98 -0.88 -11.97
C LYS A 149 -11.82 -2.38 -12.25
N TYR A 150 -11.15 -2.73 -13.34
CA TYR A 150 -10.82 -4.10 -13.69
C TYR A 150 -9.33 -4.31 -13.88
N ALA A 151 -8.85 -5.50 -13.49
CA ALA A 151 -7.54 -5.98 -13.90
C ALA A 151 -7.58 -6.37 -15.39
N GLY A 152 -6.71 -5.77 -16.22
CA GLY A 152 -6.70 -5.98 -17.67
C GLY A 152 -6.59 -7.47 -18.07
N LYS A 153 -5.37 -7.99 -18.20
CA LYS A 153 -5.12 -9.35 -18.72
C LYS A 153 -5.45 -10.52 -17.77
N LYS A 154 -5.58 -10.30 -16.45
CA LYS A 154 -5.86 -11.39 -15.49
C LYS A 154 -7.27 -11.93 -15.57
N LEU A 155 -8.23 -11.15 -16.06
CA LEU A 155 -9.61 -11.64 -16.34
C LEU A 155 -9.65 -12.72 -17.44
N SER A 156 -8.62 -12.81 -18.29
CA SER A 156 -8.57 -13.81 -19.36
C SER A 156 -8.29 -15.25 -18.89
N LYS A 157 -7.88 -15.47 -17.64
CA LYS A 157 -7.53 -16.79 -17.08
C LYS A 157 -8.59 -17.39 -16.15
N GLY A 158 -9.87 -17.02 -16.31
CA GLY A 158 -10.96 -17.72 -15.63
C GLY A 158 -11.33 -17.20 -14.24
N PHE A 159 -10.74 -16.11 -13.77
CA PHE A 159 -11.14 -15.46 -12.51
C PHE A 159 -12.33 -14.53 -12.75
N GLY A 160 -13.45 -14.86 -12.15
CA GLY A 160 -14.72 -14.16 -12.17
C GLY A 160 -15.82 -14.90 -12.97
N PRO A 161 -17.06 -14.90 -12.46
CA PRO A 161 -18.18 -15.50 -13.18
C PRO A 161 -18.35 -14.82 -14.55
N PRO A 162 -18.73 -15.56 -15.59
CA PRO A 162 -18.99 -15.01 -16.94
C PRO A 162 -19.95 -13.82 -16.93
N ALA A 163 -20.86 -13.79 -15.97
CA ALA A 163 -21.86 -12.73 -15.79
C ALA A 163 -21.25 -11.34 -15.46
N LEU A 164 -20.05 -11.28 -14.89
CA LEU A 164 -19.38 -9.99 -14.59
C LEU A 164 -18.67 -9.40 -15.81
N ARG A 165 -18.35 -10.23 -16.83
CA ARG A 165 -17.68 -9.79 -18.06
C ARG A 165 -18.62 -9.07 -19.04
N ASP A 166 -19.90 -9.41 -19.02
CA ASP A 166 -20.87 -8.98 -20.04
C ASP A 166 -21.73 -7.78 -19.63
N ARG A 167 -21.68 -7.38 -18.35
CA ARG A 167 -22.57 -6.30 -17.81
C ARG A 167 -21.91 -4.92 -17.75
N SER A 168 -20.62 -4.81 -18.05
CA SER A 168 -19.89 -3.55 -17.99
C SER A 168 -19.77 -2.91 -19.35
N GLY A 169 -20.42 -1.76 -19.51
CA GLY A 169 -20.17 -0.88 -20.65
C GLY A 169 -18.75 -0.27 -20.55
N PRO A 170 -18.14 0.09 -21.68
CA PRO A 170 -16.83 0.76 -21.70
C PRO A 170 -16.83 2.11 -20.95
N ASN A 171 -17.98 2.67 -20.66
CA ASN A 171 -18.14 3.95 -19.97
C ASN A 171 -18.08 3.84 -18.43
N ASP A 172 -18.07 2.64 -17.86
CA ASP A 172 -18.09 2.44 -16.39
C ASP A 172 -16.69 2.34 -15.77
N ASP A 173 -15.64 2.30 -16.59
CA ASP A 173 -14.25 2.21 -16.12
C ASP A 173 -13.74 3.57 -15.63
N ILE A 174 -13.56 3.68 -14.32
CA ILE A 174 -13.06 4.89 -13.66
C ILE A 174 -11.57 4.83 -13.31
N SER A 175 -10.78 3.91 -13.91
CA SER A 175 -9.35 3.78 -13.60
C SER A 175 -8.56 5.07 -13.83
N GLN A 176 -8.91 5.87 -14.81
CA GLN A 176 -8.31 7.20 -15.06
C GLN A 176 -8.64 8.18 -13.92
N GLN A 177 -9.87 8.17 -13.42
CA GLN A 177 -10.29 9.03 -12.31
C GLN A 177 -9.60 8.58 -11.02
N LEU A 178 -9.55 7.28 -10.73
CA LEU A 178 -8.82 6.72 -9.60
C LEU A 178 -7.32 7.09 -9.64
N SER A 179 -6.71 7.05 -10.82
CA SER A 179 -5.31 7.46 -11.00
C SER A 179 -5.07 8.93 -10.63
N ARG A 180 -5.98 9.83 -11.01
CA ARG A 180 -5.88 11.26 -10.64
C ARG A 180 -6.03 11.48 -9.13
N ILE A 181 -6.94 10.75 -8.48
CA ILE A 181 -7.19 10.86 -7.04
C ILE A 181 -6.04 10.28 -6.21
N THR A 182 -5.48 9.16 -6.63
CA THR A 182 -4.55 8.37 -5.80
C THR A 182 -3.09 8.50 -6.22
N SER A 183 -2.81 9.14 -7.35
CA SER A 183 -1.49 9.19 -8.00
C SER A 183 -0.92 7.81 -8.38
N ILE A 184 -1.74 6.75 -8.33
CA ILE A 184 -1.36 5.41 -8.77
C ILE A 184 -1.57 5.32 -10.27
N SER A 185 -0.58 4.80 -11.01
CA SER A 185 -0.67 4.68 -12.46
C SER A 185 -1.85 3.76 -12.87
N VAL A 186 -2.51 4.09 -13.99
CA VAL A 186 -3.61 3.26 -14.53
C VAL A 186 -3.16 1.82 -14.78
N SER A 187 -1.93 1.64 -15.25
CA SER A 187 -1.36 0.31 -15.52
C SER A 187 -1.18 -0.51 -14.23
N THR A 188 -0.82 0.12 -13.11
CA THR A 188 -0.77 -0.53 -11.79
C THR A 188 -2.18 -0.84 -11.29
N LEU A 189 -3.11 0.11 -11.35
CA LEU A 189 -4.51 -0.09 -10.95
C LEU A 189 -5.16 -1.25 -11.71
N ARG A 190 -4.84 -1.43 -13.00
CA ARG A 190 -5.35 -2.50 -13.86
C ARG A 190 -4.53 -3.80 -13.81
N HIS A 191 -3.56 -3.90 -12.91
CA HIS A 191 -2.66 -5.05 -12.82
C HIS A 191 -1.92 -5.39 -14.14
N GLU A 192 -1.75 -4.41 -15.03
CA GLU A 192 -0.94 -4.54 -16.26
C GLU A 192 0.54 -4.54 -15.90
N VAL A 193 0.90 -3.78 -14.86
CA VAL A 193 2.21 -3.81 -14.20
C VAL A 193 2.05 -4.57 -12.89
N ASP A 194 2.91 -5.55 -12.67
CA ASP A 194 2.97 -6.28 -11.40
C ASP A 194 3.43 -5.35 -10.29
N ILE A 195 2.75 -5.38 -9.14
CA ILE A 195 3.06 -4.53 -7.99
C ILE A 195 4.49 -4.72 -7.49
N ASP A 196 5.07 -5.91 -7.66
CA ASP A 196 6.46 -6.21 -7.27
C ASP A 196 7.50 -5.50 -8.14
N ARG A 197 7.08 -4.99 -9.31
CA ARG A 197 7.92 -4.19 -10.20
C ARG A 197 7.92 -2.72 -9.85
N VAL A 198 6.94 -2.26 -9.09
CA VAL A 198 6.87 -0.88 -8.60
C VAL A 198 7.87 -0.71 -7.47
N CYS A 199 8.65 0.37 -7.50
CA CYS A 199 9.69 0.61 -6.50
C CYS A 199 9.09 0.96 -5.12
N VAL A 200 9.91 0.80 -4.07
CA VAL A 200 9.48 1.02 -2.68
C VAL A 200 9.02 2.46 -2.46
N ALA A 201 9.78 3.46 -2.94
CA ALA A 201 9.41 4.86 -2.76
C ALA A 201 8.06 5.21 -3.36
N GLU A 202 7.76 4.71 -4.57
CA GLU A 202 6.47 4.93 -5.23
C GLU A 202 5.32 4.27 -4.44
N LYS A 203 5.48 3.02 -3.99
CA LYS A 203 4.46 2.36 -3.14
C LYS A 203 4.23 3.09 -1.83
N MET A 204 5.28 3.57 -1.17
CA MET A 204 5.19 4.35 0.07
C MET A 204 4.48 5.69 -0.16
N SER A 205 4.70 6.34 -1.31
CA SER A 205 4.07 7.62 -1.64
C SER A 205 2.54 7.52 -1.73
N TRP A 206 1.99 6.37 -2.11
CA TRP A 206 0.54 6.15 -2.17
C TRP A 206 -0.13 6.14 -0.79
N ALA A 207 0.67 5.91 0.26
CA ALA A 207 0.23 5.92 1.64
C ALA A 207 0.52 7.25 2.37
N ALA A 208 1.27 8.16 1.76
CA ALA A 208 1.81 9.36 2.41
C ALA A 208 0.74 10.27 3.02
N GLU A 209 -0.40 10.43 2.34
CA GLU A 209 -1.51 11.29 2.77
C GLU A 209 -2.67 10.51 3.40
N ARG A 210 -2.46 9.21 3.69
CA ARG A 210 -3.50 8.38 4.31
C ARG A 210 -3.38 8.36 5.82
N GLU A 211 -4.50 8.12 6.46
CA GLU A 211 -4.66 8.16 7.91
C GLU A 211 -5.16 6.83 8.44
N THR A 212 -4.78 6.51 9.66
CA THR A 212 -5.26 5.33 10.39
C THR A 212 -5.68 5.71 11.80
N THR A 213 -6.63 4.97 12.37
CA THR A 213 -7.11 5.21 13.74
C THR A 213 -6.04 4.85 14.78
N ARG A 214 -5.32 3.75 14.55
CA ARG A 214 -4.17 3.36 15.36
C ARG A 214 -2.90 3.76 14.62
N ALA A 215 -1.94 4.30 15.32
CA ALA A 215 -0.69 4.77 14.72
C ALA A 215 0.08 3.63 14.03
N GLU A 216 0.08 2.44 14.63
CA GLU A 216 0.76 1.25 14.11
C GLU A 216 0.14 0.75 12.80
N ASP A 217 -1.17 0.95 12.61
CA ASP A 217 -1.87 0.54 11.39
C ASP A 217 -1.34 1.24 10.14
N MET A 218 -0.65 2.37 10.29
CA MET A 218 0.05 3.02 9.19
C MET A 218 1.09 2.10 8.55
N ALA A 219 1.80 1.31 9.35
CA ALA A 219 2.71 0.28 8.87
C ALA A 219 1.96 -1.01 8.48
N TYR A 220 1.02 -1.46 9.32
CA TYR A 220 0.37 -2.75 9.13
C TYR A 220 -0.54 -2.77 7.89
N SER A 221 -1.14 -1.65 7.51
CA SER A 221 -1.92 -1.54 6.27
C SER A 221 -1.07 -1.68 5.00
N LEU A 222 0.25 -1.64 5.11
CA LEU A 222 1.18 -1.77 3.99
C LEU A 222 1.76 -3.18 3.84
N LEU A 223 1.60 -4.06 4.84
CA LEU A 223 2.20 -5.40 4.85
C LEU A 223 1.97 -6.16 3.55
N GLY A 224 0.71 -6.28 3.14
CA GLY A 224 0.35 -7.02 1.94
C GLY A 224 0.86 -6.39 0.63
N ILE A 225 0.97 -5.05 0.57
CA ILE A 225 1.49 -4.32 -0.60
C ILE A 225 2.98 -4.61 -0.83
N PHE A 226 3.71 -4.87 0.25
CA PHE A 226 5.12 -5.22 0.21
C PHE A 226 5.38 -6.75 0.29
N GLY A 227 4.33 -7.58 0.43
CA GLY A 227 4.48 -9.02 0.60
C GLY A 227 5.14 -9.41 1.93
N ILE A 228 5.02 -8.57 2.95
CA ILE A 228 5.63 -8.76 4.26
C ILE A 228 4.64 -9.39 5.23
N ASN A 229 5.13 -10.35 6.03
CA ASN A 229 4.45 -10.85 7.21
C ASN A 229 5.28 -10.51 8.44
N MET A 230 4.68 -9.84 9.43
CA MET A 230 5.36 -9.56 10.68
C MET A 230 4.39 -9.59 11.88
N PRO A 231 4.90 -9.84 13.11
CA PRO A 231 4.09 -9.78 14.32
C PRO A 231 3.50 -8.39 14.54
N LEU A 232 2.23 -8.34 14.94
CA LEU A 232 1.56 -7.09 15.30
C LEU A 232 1.82 -6.78 16.78
N LEU A 233 2.45 -5.65 17.04
CA LEU A 233 2.80 -5.19 18.38
C LEU A 233 2.10 -3.87 18.68
N TYR A 234 0.78 -3.94 18.89
CA TYR A 234 0.02 -2.74 19.28
C TYR A 234 0.53 -2.21 20.61
N GLY A 235 0.80 -0.90 20.65
CA GLY A 235 1.42 -0.21 21.78
C GLY A 235 2.91 0.11 21.56
N GLU A 236 3.53 -0.37 20.46
CA GLU A 236 4.91 0.01 20.13
C GLU A 236 5.03 1.44 19.56
N GLY A 237 3.89 1.99 19.05
CA GLY A 237 3.81 3.29 18.38
C GLY A 237 4.09 3.21 16.88
N GLY A 238 3.53 4.19 16.15
CA GLY A 238 3.54 4.17 14.67
C GLY A 238 4.94 4.22 14.07
N GLU A 239 5.82 5.06 14.62
CA GLU A 239 7.20 5.17 14.13
C GLU A 239 7.96 3.85 14.22
N ARG A 240 7.91 3.17 15.37
CA ARG A 240 8.57 1.87 15.53
C ARG A 240 8.00 0.81 14.63
N ALA A 241 6.67 0.74 14.50
CA ALA A 241 6.01 -0.17 13.57
C ALA A 241 6.46 0.08 12.13
N PHE A 242 6.61 1.35 11.74
CA PHE A 242 7.03 1.73 10.38
C PHE A 242 8.52 1.46 10.13
N ILE A 243 9.39 1.65 11.13
CA ILE A 243 10.80 1.25 11.04
C ILE A 243 10.91 -0.26 10.86
N ARG A 244 10.20 -1.06 11.69
CA ARG A 244 10.18 -2.52 11.56
C ARG A 244 9.70 -2.98 10.18
N LEU A 245 8.68 -2.34 9.61
CA LEU A 245 8.25 -2.61 8.24
C LEU A 245 9.39 -2.39 7.25
N GLN A 246 10.11 -1.27 7.36
CA GLN A 246 11.25 -0.97 6.48
C GLN A 246 12.38 -1.98 6.64
N GLU A 247 12.70 -2.42 7.85
CA GLU A 247 13.67 -3.48 8.13
C GLU A 247 13.26 -4.81 7.45
N GLN A 248 11.97 -5.18 7.52
CA GLN A 248 11.46 -6.35 6.83
C GLN A 248 11.54 -6.21 5.31
N ILE A 249 11.22 -5.05 4.76
CA ILE A 249 11.36 -4.78 3.31
C ILE A 249 12.82 -4.93 2.89
N ILE A 250 13.76 -4.34 3.62
CA ILE A 250 15.20 -4.43 3.34
C ILE A 250 15.68 -5.89 3.38
N SER A 251 15.16 -6.71 4.30
CA SER A 251 15.55 -8.12 4.40
C SER A 251 15.12 -8.96 3.18
N GLN A 252 14.16 -8.49 2.39
CA GLN A 252 13.56 -9.23 1.27
C GLN A 252 13.80 -8.60 -0.10
N THR A 253 14.24 -7.35 -0.16
CA THR A 253 14.46 -6.62 -1.42
C THR A 253 15.79 -5.88 -1.41
N TYR A 254 16.34 -5.64 -2.59
CA TYR A 254 17.51 -4.78 -2.82
C TYR A 254 17.13 -3.44 -3.45
N ASP A 255 15.91 -2.97 -3.21
CA ASP A 255 15.38 -1.73 -3.76
C ASP A 255 15.88 -0.52 -2.96
N HIS A 256 16.92 0.16 -3.48
CA HIS A 256 17.52 1.32 -2.83
C HIS A 256 16.58 2.53 -2.72
N THR A 257 15.45 2.54 -3.43
CA THR A 257 14.49 3.65 -3.34
C THR A 257 13.86 3.77 -1.96
N ILE A 258 13.97 2.74 -1.10
CA ILE A 258 13.56 2.81 0.31
C ILE A 258 14.29 3.92 1.08
N PHE A 259 15.48 4.30 0.63
CA PHE A 259 16.25 5.39 1.23
C PHE A 259 15.97 6.76 0.60
N SER A 260 15.07 6.83 -0.40
CA SER A 260 14.72 8.07 -1.11
C SER A 260 13.56 8.84 -0.47
N TRP A 261 13.43 8.80 0.86
CA TRP A 261 12.45 9.60 1.60
C TRP A 261 12.97 11.02 1.88
N GLY A 262 12.09 11.96 2.25
CA GLY A 262 12.41 13.38 2.42
C GLY A 262 12.61 14.14 1.11
N PHE A 263 12.36 13.52 -0.03
CA PHE A 263 12.44 14.17 -1.34
C PHE A 263 11.31 15.21 -1.49
N GLY A 264 11.70 16.47 -1.74
CA GLY A 264 10.74 17.60 -1.85
C GLY A 264 10.25 18.16 -0.50
N SER A 265 10.58 17.55 0.62
CA SER A 265 10.42 18.09 1.96
C SER A 265 11.75 18.74 2.37
N GLY A 266 11.76 19.90 3.02
CA GLY A 266 13.01 20.49 3.52
C GLY A 266 13.87 19.53 4.35
N PRO A 267 15.02 19.97 4.89
CA PRO A 267 15.94 19.13 5.63
C PRO A 267 15.21 18.34 6.73
N THR A 268 15.28 17.02 6.67
CA THR A 268 14.68 16.15 7.68
C THR A 268 15.78 15.57 8.56
N HIS A 269 15.75 15.92 9.83
CA HIS A 269 16.60 15.28 10.85
C HIS A 269 16.10 13.85 11.03
N GLY A 270 16.95 12.85 10.84
CA GLY A 270 16.53 11.47 11.05
C GLY A 270 17.57 10.44 10.63
N GLY A 271 17.46 9.25 11.19
CA GLY A 271 18.26 8.08 10.82
C GLY A 271 18.08 7.64 9.37
N ILE A 272 18.57 6.46 9.02
CA ILE A 272 18.46 5.92 7.65
C ILE A 272 17.02 5.58 7.26
N PHE A 273 16.15 5.30 8.24
CA PHE A 273 14.75 4.95 8.03
C PHE A 273 13.83 6.16 8.19
N ALA A 274 12.81 6.22 7.37
CA ALA A 274 11.74 7.17 7.51
C ALA A 274 10.88 6.88 8.75
N THR A 275 10.33 7.91 9.38
CA THR A 275 9.47 7.77 10.57
C THR A 275 8.01 7.53 10.22
N SER A 276 7.60 7.85 9.00
CA SER A 276 6.23 7.64 8.50
C SER A 276 6.17 7.60 6.97
N PRO A 277 5.10 7.06 6.36
CA PRO A 277 4.88 7.14 4.92
C PRO A 277 4.86 8.57 4.38
N LEU A 278 4.46 9.56 5.17
CA LEU A 278 4.45 10.97 4.77
C LEU A 278 5.83 11.46 4.27
N ASN A 279 6.91 10.89 4.83
CA ASN A 279 8.26 11.20 4.37
C ASN A 279 8.51 10.81 2.89
N PHE A 280 7.66 9.95 2.32
CA PHE A 280 7.70 9.55 0.92
C PHE A 280 6.72 10.32 0.01
N ALA A 281 6.15 11.44 0.44
CA ALA A 281 5.16 12.18 -0.36
C ALA A 281 5.67 12.52 -1.78
N GLY A 282 6.98 12.79 -1.94
CA GLY A 282 7.63 12.98 -3.24
C GLY A 282 8.07 11.69 -3.96
N GLY A 283 7.83 10.52 -3.39
CA GLY A 283 8.34 9.23 -3.90
C GLY A 283 7.74 8.76 -5.23
N GLY A 284 6.58 9.29 -5.63
CA GLY A 284 5.91 8.93 -6.88
C GLY A 284 6.68 9.25 -8.15
N VAL A 285 7.70 10.13 -8.09
CA VAL A 285 8.57 10.46 -9.21
C VAL A 285 9.91 9.71 -9.17
N ILE A 286 10.13 8.87 -8.16
CA ILE A 286 11.35 8.07 -8.00
C ILE A 286 11.18 6.74 -8.70
N GLU A 287 12.25 6.25 -9.34
CA GLU A 287 12.33 4.91 -9.90
C GLU A 287 13.70 4.28 -9.62
N ARG A 288 13.81 2.97 -9.81
CA ARG A 288 15.11 2.28 -9.72
C ARG A 288 16.01 2.72 -10.85
N ALA A 289 17.21 3.17 -10.53
CA ALA A 289 18.22 3.43 -11.55
C ALA A 289 18.70 2.12 -12.19
N ARG A 290 19.11 2.18 -13.45
CA ARG A 290 19.55 0.99 -14.21
C ARG A 290 21.05 0.71 -14.06
N PHE A 291 21.65 0.98 -12.89
CA PHE A 291 23.10 0.81 -12.69
C PHE A 291 23.55 -0.64 -12.50
N GLY A 292 22.62 -1.59 -12.39
CA GLY A 292 22.94 -3.02 -12.43
C GLY A 292 23.61 -3.62 -11.20
N SER A 293 23.84 -2.83 -10.16
CA SER A 293 24.45 -3.32 -8.92
C SER A 293 23.37 -3.88 -7.99
N LYS A 294 23.24 -5.20 -7.92
CA LYS A 294 22.48 -5.87 -6.86
C LYS A 294 23.29 -5.81 -5.57
N SER A 295 23.23 -4.69 -4.87
CA SER A 295 23.89 -4.56 -3.58
C SER A 295 23.01 -5.16 -2.49
N HIS A 296 23.61 -6.06 -1.72
CA HIS A 296 22.97 -6.64 -0.55
C HIS A 296 23.03 -5.67 0.62
N TYR A 297 21.98 -5.60 1.41
CA TYR A 297 22.01 -4.97 2.73
C TYR A 297 22.19 -6.04 3.80
N THR A 298 22.77 -5.63 4.92
CA THR A 298 22.74 -6.41 6.14
C THR A 298 22.35 -5.50 7.29
N VAL A 299 21.24 -5.81 7.95
CA VAL A 299 20.84 -5.09 9.16
C VAL A 299 21.55 -5.72 10.34
N THR A 300 22.25 -4.90 11.10
CA THR A 300 22.99 -5.29 12.31
C THR A 300 22.57 -4.43 13.48
N ASN A 301 23.04 -4.76 14.68
CA ASN A 301 22.84 -3.91 15.87
C ASN A 301 23.58 -2.55 15.79
N LEU A 302 24.47 -2.37 14.82
CA LEU A 302 25.19 -1.13 14.55
C LEU A 302 24.56 -0.31 13.40
N GLY A 303 23.49 -0.81 12.77
CA GLY A 303 22.83 -0.16 11.66
C GLY A 303 22.78 -1.00 10.40
N VAL A 304 22.56 -0.37 9.26
CA VAL A 304 22.45 -1.01 7.94
C VAL A 304 23.82 -0.99 7.27
N GLN A 305 24.35 -2.17 6.95
CA GLN A 305 25.53 -2.29 6.09
C GLN A 305 25.08 -2.43 4.64
N ILE A 306 25.62 -1.60 3.77
CA ILE A 306 25.33 -1.60 2.34
C ILE A 306 26.61 -1.41 1.53
N ARG A 307 26.69 -2.07 0.38
CA ARG A 307 27.77 -1.86 -0.58
C ARG A 307 27.25 -0.98 -1.72
N ILE A 308 27.66 0.27 -1.74
CA ILE A 308 27.23 1.27 -2.73
C ILE A 308 28.42 2.04 -3.28
N PRO A 309 28.32 2.62 -4.50
CA PRO A 309 29.35 3.51 -5.04
C PRO A 309 29.54 4.73 -4.16
N VAL A 310 30.78 5.11 -3.94
CA VAL A 310 31.17 6.33 -3.23
C VAL A 310 32.10 7.16 -4.11
N MET A 311 31.85 8.46 -4.14
CA MET A 311 32.69 9.42 -4.84
C MET A 311 33.12 10.54 -3.90
N THR A 312 34.38 10.95 -3.99
CA THR A 312 34.89 12.15 -3.33
C THR A 312 34.86 13.30 -4.31
N VAL A 313 34.21 14.41 -3.94
CA VAL A 313 34.19 15.65 -4.74
C VAL A 313 35.37 16.55 -4.38
N GLN A 314 35.58 17.63 -5.15
CA GLN A 314 36.76 18.51 -5.04
C GLN A 314 36.98 19.13 -3.67
N ASN A 315 35.94 19.33 -2.87
CA ASN A 315 36.02 19.84 -1.50
C ASN A 315 36.33 18.77 -0.44
N GLY A 316 36.58 17.53 -0.84
CA GLY A 316 36.86 16.41 0.05
C GLY A 316 35.62 15.69 0.62
N VAL A 317 34.42 16.21 0.38
CA VAL A 317 33.18 15.53 0.79
C VAL A 317 32.97 14.26 -0.02
N ARG A 318 32.58 13.18 0.67
CA ARG A 318 32.24 11.91 0.04
C ARG A 318 30.74 11.78 -0.08
N TYR A 319 30.27 11.28 -1.22
CA TYR A 319 28.86 11.00 -1.47
C TYR A 319 28.68 9.52 -1.77
N ALA A 320 27.67 8.93 -1.15
CA ALA A 320 27.20 7.58 -1.44
C ALA A 320 26.01 7.66 -2.39
N PHE A 321 26.01 6.82 -3.44
CA PHE A 321 24.99 6.83 -4.49
C PHE A 321 24.10 5.61 -4.40
N PHE A 322 22.81 5.84 -4.31
CA PHE A 322 21.80 4.80 -4.33
C PHE A 322 21.36 4.47 -5.76
N ASP A 323 20.93 3.23 -5.99
CA ASP A 323 20.32 2.79 -7.25
C ASP A 323 18.88 3.31 -7.37
N ALA A 324 18.75 4.64 -7.33
CA ALA A 324 17.51 5.39 -7.39
C ALA A 324 17.69 6.66 -8.23
N THR A 325 16.71 6.96 -9.06
CA THR A 325 16.74 8.12 -9.96
C THR A 325 15.36 8.76 -10.04
N ARG A 326 15.30 9.95 -10.57
CA ARG A 326 14.04 10.65 -10.87
C ARG A 326 13.52 10.25 -12.24
N ARG A 327 12.24 9.86 -12.34
CA ARG A 327 11.62 9.32 -13.57
C ARG A 327 11.80 10.19 -14.81
N GLU A 328 11.67 11.52 -14.66
CA GLU A 328 11.79 12.47 -15.77
C GLU A 328 13.22 12.92 -16.04
N LYS A 329 14.14 12.61 -15.14
CA LYS A 329 15.54 13.04 -15.17
C LYS A 329 16.44 11.85 -14.79
N THR A 330 16.52 10.89 -15.68
CA THR A 330 17.26 9.63 -15.45
C THR A 330 18.76 9.83 -15.26
N GLU A 331 19.28 11.02 -15.49
CA GLU A 331 20.66 11.44 -15.23
C GLU A 331 20.90 11.89 -13.78
N GLU A 332 19.83 12.21 -13.03
CA GLU A 332 19.90 12.56 -11.61
C GLU A 332 19.89 11.28 -10.78
N VAL A 333 20.95 11.02 -10.01
CA VAL A 333 21.05 9.87 -9.11
C VAL A 333 20.96 10.33 -7.66
N MET A 334 20.20 9.58 -6.87
CA MET A 334 20.05 9.87 -5.44
C MET A 334 21.38 9.64 -4.72
N SER A 335 21.81 10.60 -3.91
CA SER A 335 23.04 10.49 -3.11
C SER A 335 22.85 11.09 -1.73
N ILE A 336 23.68 10.61 -0.79
CA ILE A 336 23.82 11.19 0.54
C ILE A 336 25.27 11.57 0.81
N PRO A 337 25.53 12.70 1.47
CA PRO A 337 26.87 13.02 1.94
C PRO A 337 27.27 12.06 3.07
N LEU A 338 28.55 11.70 3.11
CA LEU A 338 29.13 10.87 4.15
C LEU A 338 30.09 11.71 4.99
N TYR A 339 29.87 11.73 6.30
CA TYR A 339 30.73 12.40 7.27
C TYR A 339 31.55 11.38 8.06
N PRO A 340 32.82 11.67 8.41
CA PRO A 340 33.62 10.82 9.28
C PRO A 340 33.07 10.80 10.71
N GLU A 341 33.06 9.65 11.37
CA GLU A 341 32.61 9.48 12.76
C GLU A 341 33.29 10.41 13.79
N ALA A 342 34.51 10.88 13.51
CA ALA A 342 35.31 11.68 14.46
C ALA A 342 34.85 13.13 14.61
N ASP A 343 34.04 13.67 13.69
CA ASP A 343 33.65 15.08 13.67
C ASP A 343 32.22 15.31 14.20
N SER A 344 31.57 14.29 14.74
CA SER A 344 30.18 14.36 15.22
C SER A 344 30.00 15.08 16.57
N ALA A 345 31.05 15.65 17.16
CA ALA A 345 30.95 16.47 18.37
C ALA A 345 30.59 17.92 18.00
N GLY A 346 29.30 18.19 17.69
CA GLY A 346 28.78 19.55 17.72
C GLY A 346 28.22 20.14 16.43
N VAL A 347 28.00 19.36 15.40
CA VAL A 347 27.27 19.84 14.20
C VAL A 347 25.95 19.11 14.13
N GLU A 348 24.83 19.83 14.32
CA GLU A 348 23.51 19.43 13.88
C GLU A 348 23.53 19.38 12.35
N GLU A 349 23.93 18.26 11.77
CA GLU A 349 24.06 18.13 10.32
C GLU A 349 22.76 17.62 9.73
N ASP A 350 22.11 18.50 8.99
CA ASP A 350 21.08 18.17 8.03
C ASP A 350 21.64 17.15 7.04
N ILE A 351 21.14 15.93 7.05
CA ILE A 351 21.36 14.97 5.95
C ILE A 351 20.61 15.53 4.75
N LEU A 352 21.29 16.39 3.99
CA LEU A 352 20.76 16.97 2.77
C LEU A 352 20.71 15.88 1.72
N ARG A 353 19.54 15.35 1.43
CA ARG A 353 19.32 14.39 0.34
C ARG A 353 19.25 15.17 -0.95
N VAL A 354 20.37 15.28 -1.61
CA VAL A 354 20.51 16.05 -2.87
C VAL A 354 20.45 15.09 -4.03
N CYS A 355 19.54 15.35 -4.98
CA CYS A 355 19.70 14.88 -6.36
C CYS A 355 20.80 15.73 -6.99
N LEU A 356 21.93 15.14 -7.31
CA LEU A 356 23.00 15.84 -8.03
C LEU A 356 22.84 15.58 -9.52
N ASP A 357 22.88 16.65 -10.32
CA ASP A 357 23.17 16.55 -11.75
C ASP A 357 24.59 16.00 -11.89
N LEU A 358 24.70 14.74 -12.26
CA LEU A 358 26.00 14.12 -12.42
C LEU A 358 26.61 14.51 -13.76
N PRO A 359 27.85 15.04 -13.77
CA PRO A 359 28.61 15.16 -15.01
C PRO A 359 28.70 13.78 -15.69
N THR A 360 28.65 13.74 -17.02
CA THR A 360 28.69 12.51 -17.84
C THR A 360 29.83 11.57 -17.43
N GLU A 361 30.98 12.16 -17.06
CA GLU A 361 32.17 11.43 -16.60
C GLU A 361 31.96 10.66 -15.26
N VAL A 362 31.12 11.19 -14.38
CA VAL A 362 30.75 10.57 -13.11
C VAL A 362 29.76 9.42 -13.33
N ALA A 363 28.78 9.62 -14.19
CA ALA A 363 27.83 8.57 -14.57
C ALA A 363 28.55 7.38 -15.22
N GLU A 364 29.58 7.61 -16.03
CA GLU A 364 30.44 6.55 -16.60
C GLU A 364 31.29 5.82 -15.56
N ARG A 365 31.80 6.53 -14.54
CA ARG A 365 32.56 5.91 -13.43
C ARG A 365 31.66 5.05 -12.55
N LEU A 366 30.45 5.47 -12.26
CA LEU A 366 29.44 4.69 -11.52
C LEU A 366 29.09 3.41 -12.28
N LYS A 367 28.95 3.48 -13.60
CA LYS A 367 28.74 2.30 -14.48
C LYS A 367 29.91 1.30 -14.42
N LYS A 368 31.11 1.73 -14.10
CA LYS A 368 32.32 0.88 -14.00
C LYS A 368 32.54 0.22 -12.64
N GLY A 369 31.62 0.42 -11.69
CA GLY A 369 31.51 -0.46 -10.49
C GLY A 369 32.56 -0.27 -9.40
N HIS A 370 32.99 0.95 -9.10
CA HIS A 370 33.80 1.20 -7.89
C HIS A 370 32.86 1.25 -6.67
N CYS A 371 32.75 0.13 -5.95
CA CYS A 371 31.91 0.01 -4.75
C CYS A 371 32.78 0.00 -3.49
N VAL A 372 32.33 0.70 -2.46
CA VAL A 372 32.91 0.66 -1.11
C VAL A 372 31.84 0.13 -0.14
N SER A 373 32.25 -0.66 0.84
CA SER A 373 31.35 -1.12 1.91
C SER A 373 31.24 -0.01 2.94
N ILE A 374 30.02 0.41 3.26
CA ILE A 374 29.74 1.47 4.21
C ILE A 374 28.84 0.89 5.29
N GLY A 375 29.20 1.09 6.58
CA GLY A 375 28.29 0.97 7.72
C GLY A 375 27.61 2.34 7.91
N ILE A 376 26.28 2.39 7.96
CA ILE A 376 25.49 3.59 8.22
C ILE A 376 24.64 3.31 9.46
#